data_b7d7f53954e1e0408ed85d2edcdf3e4e
#
_entry.id   b7d7f53954e1e0408ed85d2edcdf3e4e
#
_cell.length_a   1.000
_cell.length_b   1.000
_cell.length_c   1.000
_cell.angle_alpha   90.00
_cell.angle_beta   90.00
_cell.angle_gamma   90.00
#
_symmetry.space_group_name_H-M   'P 1'
#
loop_
_entity.id
_entity.type
_entity.pdbx_description
1 polymer ?
#
loop_
_entity_poly.entity_id
_entity_poly.type
_entity_poly.pdbx_seq_one_letter_code
_entity_poly.pdbx_strand_id
1 'polypeptide(L)'
;MNDTQKEPINFIQKIIDDDTASGKWDNRVHTRFPPEPNGYLHIGHAKSICLNFGIAEKNGGKCNLRFDDTNPVKEEDEYVQSIIEDVKWLGFEWEDRLFYASDYFDQMYEFAVQLIQDGKAYVCDLSGDEIRNTRGTLTDLGKESPHINRSIEENLDLFVRMKNGEFANGEKVLRARVEMSHPNLNMRDPVIYRILHASHHRTGDKWCIYPMYDWAHGLEDSIEKVTHSICTLEFEDHRPLYDWYLEKLGVYHPQQIEFSRLNLNFTIMSKRKLKQLVDEKHVDGWDDPRMPSISGLRRRGYTPESIRNFVEGLGVTKRDSIIDVIRLENALREDLNKRAPRVMGVLDPLKVVITNYPEGKTEMLEAINNPEDAGAGKRDIPFSQELYIEQSDFIEDPPKKFFRLGPGREVRLRYAYFITCQDVIKDENGNIIELQCTYDPKTKGGSAPDGRKVKGTLHWVSKQHAVDAEIRLYDRLFLNENPDKDGDYLKNLNPDSCKYFSNSKCEPSLANLENLTYQFERNGYFIKDEKESINGKLVFNRAVSLRDSWEKFLKQVGK
;
A
#
# COMPACT_ATOMS: atom_id res chain seq x y z
N MET A 1 -20.40 9.74 -28.78
CA MET A 1 -20.18 8.30 -28.96
C MET A 1 -19.90 7.76 -27.57
N ASN A 2 -20.82 6.95 -27.04
CA ASN A 2 -20.66 6.37 -25.70
C ASN A 2 -19.52 5.35 -25.75
N ASP A 3 -18.36 5.72 -25.25
CA ASP A 3 -17.33 4.77 -24.85
C ASP A 3 -17.84 4.06 -23.60
N THR A 4 -18.56 2.95 -23.79
CA THR A 4 -18.84 2.01 -22.71
C THR A 4 -17.48 1.45 -22.30
N GLN A 5 -16.86 2.02 -21.26
CA GLN A 5 -15.75 1.39 -20.57
C GLN A 5 -16.20 -0.04 -20.24
N LYS A 6 -15.60 -1.03 -20.92
CA LYS A 6 -15.82 -2.43 -20.57
C LYS A 6 -15.37 -2.61 -19.13
N GLU A 7 -16.31 -3.01 -18.27
CA GLU A 7 -15.94 -3.38 -16.89
C GLU A 7 -14.79 -4.38 -16.92
N PRO A 8 -13.80 -4.22 -16.03
CA PRO A 8 -12.66 -5.13 -15.99
C PRO A 8 -13.15 -6.56 -15.72
N ILE A 9 -12.59 -7.52 -16.45
CA ILE A 9 -12.98 -8.92 -16.35
C ILE A 9 -12.62 -9.45 -14.97
N ASN A 10 -13.63 -9.93 -14.24
CA ASN A 10 -13.46 -10.64 -12.97
C ASN A 10 -14.01 -12.06 -13.10
N PHE A 11 -13.11 -13.02 -13.42
CA PHE A 11 -13.49 -14.41 -13.58
C PHE A 11 -13.97 -15.08 -12.29
N ILE A 12 -13.55 -14.57 -11.11
CA ILE A 12 -14.02 -15.07 -9.81
C ILE A 12 -15.48 -14.72 -9.62
N GLN A 13 -15.90 -13.50 -9.98
CA GLN A 13 -17.33 -13.14 -9.95
C GLN A 13 -18.16 -14.07 -10.83
N LYS A 14 -17.65 -14.43 -12.01
CA LYS A 14 -18.34 -15.38 -12.88
C LYS A 14 -18.48 -16.76 -12.22
N ILE A 15 -17.44 -17.27 -11.53
CA ILE A 15 -17.54 -18.54 -10.79
C ILE A 15 -18.63 -18.45 -9.71
N ILE A 16 -18.69 -17.34 -8.98
CA ILE A 16 -19.69 -17.11 -7.95
C ILE A 16 -21.10 -17.04 -8.53
N ASP A 17 -21.26 -16.36 -9.65
CA ASP A 17 -22.55 -16.25 -10.35
C ASP A 17 -23.03 -17.65 -10.81
N ASP A 18 -22.15 -18.47 -11.37
CA ASP A 18 -22.42 -19.84 -11.80
C ASP A 18 -22.75 -20.75 -10.59
N ASP A 19 -21.99 -20.65 -9.49
CA ASP A 19 -22.22 -21.41 -8.25
C ASP A 19 -23.55 -21.00 -7.59
N THR A 20 -23.89 -19.71 -7.59
CA THR A 20 -25.18 -19.19 -7.08
C THR A 20 -26.33 -19.69 -7.95
N ALA A 21 -26.20 -19.62 -9.28
CA ALA A 21 -27.22 -20.10 -10.20
C ALA A 21 -27.50 -21.62 -10.06
N SER A 22 -26.48 -22.41 -9.72
CA SER A 22 -26.61 -23.86 -9.48
C SER A 22 -27.07 -24.22 -8.07
N GLY A 23 -27.11 -23.25 -7.13
CA GLY A 23 -27.40 -23.49 -5.71
C GLY A 23 -26.31 -24.24 -4.95
N LYS A 24 -25.10 -24.32 -5.47
CA LYS A 24 -23.99 -25.12 -4.94
C LYS A 24 -23.69 -24.87 -3.45
N TRP A 25 -23.81 -23.62 -2.99
CA TRP A 25 -23.49 -23.22 -1.62
C TRP A 25 -24.73 -22.73 -0.84
N ASP A 26 -25.91 -23.18 -1.20
CA ASP A 26 -27.17 -22.64 -0.66
C ASP A 26 -27.27 -21.12 -0.82
N ASN A 27 -26.78 -20.60 -1.95
CA ASN A 27 -26.65 -19.18 -2.28
C ASN A 27 -25.79 -18.37 -1.31
N ARG A 28 -24.90 -19.01 -0.55
CA ARG A 28 -23.95 -18.33 0.32
C ARG A 28 -22.69 -17.95 -0.43
N VAL A 29 -22.18 -16.76 -0.17
CA VAL A 29 -20.83 -16.33 -0.54
C VAL A 29 -20.07 -16.00 0.75
N HIS A 30 -19.08 -16.80 1.07
CA HIS A 30 -18.27 -16.65 2.27
C HIS A 30 -16.81 -16.78 1.90
N THR A 31 -16.07 -15.68 2.05
CA THR A 31 -14.64 -15.57 1.76
C THR A 31 -13.84 -15.32 3.04
N ARG A 32 -12.54 -15.21 2.95
CA ARG A 32 -11.67 -14.80 4.06
C ARG A 32 -10.41 -14.11 3.58
N PHE A 33 -9.88 -13.23 4.39
CA PHE A 33 -8.52 -12.70 4.27
C PHE A 33 -7.68 -13.26 5.42
N PRO A 34 -6.69 -14.17 5.15
CA PRO A 34 -5.95 -14.90 6.17
C PRO A 34 -4.49 -14.43 6.24
N PRO A 35 -4.20 -13.22 6.77
CA PRO A 35 -2.82 -12.76 6.87
C PRO A 35 -2.04 -13.50 7.96
N GLU A 36 -0.78 -13.84 7.68
CA GLU A 36 0.19 -14.24 8.68
C GLU A 36 0.66 -12.99 9.45
N PRO A 37 0.55 -12.94 10.82
CA PRO A 37 0.89 -11.75 11.60
C PRO A 37 2.40 -11.62 11.82
N ASN A 38 3.17 -11.55 10.74
CA ASN A 38 4.64 -11.56 10.71
C ASN A 38 5.24 -10.33 10.00
N GLY A 39 4.49 -9.23 9.91
CA GLY A 39 4.92 -7.97 9.32
C GLY A 39 3.76 -7.10 8.84
N TYR A 40 4.09 -5.88 8.49
CA TYR A 40 3.13 -4.89 7.95
C TYR A 40 2.60 -5.29 6.58
N LEU A 41 1.33 -4.92 6.30
CA LEU A 41 0.73 -5.12 5.00
C LEU A 41 1.27 -4.11 3.97
N HIS A 42 1.29 -4.51 2.71
CA HIS A 42 1.67 -3.66 1.58
C HIS A 42 0.57 -3.65 0.50
N ILE A 43 0.73 -2.84 -0.51
CA ILE A 43 -0.25 -2.67 -1.60
C ILE A 43 -0.68 -3.99 -2.27
N GLY A 44 0.17 -5.00 -2.28
CA GLY A 44 -0.18 -6.35 -2.76
C GLY A 44 -1.26 -7.02 -1.91
N HIS A 45 -1.19 -6.85 -0.58
CA HIS A 45 -2.23 -7.34 0.34
C HIS A 45 -3.53 -6.53 0.19
N ALA A 46 -3.44 -5.22 -0.10
CA ALA A 46 -4.64 -4.42 -0.38
C ALA A 46 -5.46 -5.00 -1.54
N LYS A 47 -4.80 -5.52 -2.61
CA LYS A 47 -5.50 -6.22 -3.69
C LYS A 47 -6.27 -7.44 -3.17
N SER A 48 -5.66 -8.26 -2.32
CA SER A 48 -6.32 -9.45 -1.74
C SER A 48 -7.46 -9.06 -0.80
N ILE A 49 -7.29 -8.03 0.04
CA ILE A 49 -8.32 -7.50 0.93
C ILE A 49 -9.51 -7.01 0.12
N CYS A 50 -9.29 -6.09 -0.83
CA CYS A 50 -10.35 -5.53 -1.67
C CYS A 50 -11.09 -6.60 -2.45
N LEU A 51 -10.38 -7.66 -2.91
CA LEU A 51 -11.00 -8.75 -3.65
C LEU A 51 -11.89 -9.61 -2.74
N ASN A 52 -11.37 -10.08 -1.60
CA ASN A 52 -12.10 -10.96 -0.69
C ASN A 52 -13.31 -10.27 -0.05
N PHE A 53 -13.10 -9.11 0.54
CA PHE A 53 -14.17 -8.32 1.16
C PHE A 53 -15.14 -7.76 0.11
N GLY A 54 -14.65 -7.20 -0.99
CA GLY A 54 -15.49 -6.61 -2.03
C GLY A 54 -16.37 -7.63 -2.75
N ILE A 55 -15.87 -8.86 -2.97
CA ILE A 55 -16.69 -9.96 -3.50
C ILE A 55 -17.78 -10.33 -2.50
N ALA A 56 -17.46 -10.46 -1.23
CA ALA A 56 -18.46 -10.77 -0.20
C ALA A 56 -19.53 -9.68 -0.15
N GLU A 57 -19.16 -8.41 -0.05
CA GLU A 57 -20.09 -7.28 -0.02
C GLU A 57 -21.00 -7.24 -1.26
N LYS A 58 -20.42 -7.36 -2.46
CA LYS A 58 -21.15 -7.32 -3.74
C LYS A 58 -22.22 -8.40 -3.85
N ASN A 59 -21.99 -9.54 -3.21
CA ASN A 59 -22.89 -10.69 -3.27
C ASN A 59 -23.74 -10.86 -1.98
N GLY A 60 -23.78 -9.86 -1.09
CA GLY A 60 -24.50 -9.94 0.18
C GLY A 60 -23.99 -11.06 1.10
N GLY A 61 -22.73 -11.43 0.93
CA GLY A 61 -22.04 -12.50 1.65
C GLY A 61 -21.24 -12.00 2.85
N LYS A 62 -20.31 -12.84 3.31
CA LYS A 62 -19.48 -12.58 4.48
C LYS A 62 -17.99 -12.76 4.14
N CYS A 63 -17.13 -11.98 4.79
CA CYS A 63 -15.67 -12.18 4.75
C CYS A 63 -15.12 -12.25 6.18
N ASN A 64 -14.30 -13.26 6.46
CA ASN A 64 -13.61 -13.38 7.73
C ASN A 64 -12.24 -12.70 7.66
N LEU A 65 -11.83 -12.09 8.76
CA LEU A 65 -10.42 -11.79 9.02
C LEU A 65 -9.87 -12.92 9.91
N ARG A 66 -8.93 -13.72 9.39
CA ARG A 66 -8.33 -14.82 10.12
C ARG A 66 -6.82 -14.68 10.15
N PHE A 67 -6.24 -14.59 11.32
CA PHE A 67 -4.80 -14.61 11.47
C PHE A 67 -4.27 -16.05 11.38
N ASP A 68 -3.39 -16.31 10.40
CA ASP A 68 -2.63 -17.55 10.32
C ASP A 68 -1.44 -17.46 11.28
N ASP A 69 -1.71 -17.73 12.56
CA ASP A 69 -0.75 -17.72 13.65
C ASP A 69 -0.23 -19.12 13.98
N THR A 70 0.21 -19.87 12.95
CA THR A 70 0.74 -21.22 13.08
C THR A 70 2.25 -21.28 13.40
N ASN A 71 2.95 -20.15 13.42
CA ASN A 71 4.38 -20.07 13.61
C ASN A 71 4.81 -19.17 14.80
N PRO A 72 4.97 -19.74 16.01
CA PRO A 72 5.15 -18.97 17.25
C PRO A 72 6.39 -18.07 17.30
N VAL A 73 7.38 -18.26 16.43
CA VAL A 73 8.63 -17.48 16.47
C VAL A 73 8.63 -16.25 15.58
N LYS A 74 7.53 -15.97 14.87
CA LYS A 74 7.46 -14.85 13.91
C LYS A 74 6.29 -13.90 14.13
N GLU A 75 5.43 -14.22 15.07
CA GLU A 75 4.15 -13.56 15.27
C GLU A 75 4.25 -12.58 16.42
N GLU A 76 3.81 -11.34 16.19
CA GLU A 76 3.86 -10.26 17.15
C GLU A 76 2.52 -9.51 17.18
N ASP A 77 2.06 -9.15 18.39
CA ASP A 77 0.81 -8.41 18.59
C ASP A 77 0.79 -7.05 17.86
N GLU A 78 1.96 -6.42 17.66
CA GLU A 78 2.09 -5.20 16.87
C GLU A 78 1.59 -5.40 15.44
N TYR A 79 1.95 -6.52 14.81
CA TYR A 79 1.52 -6.80 13.43
C TYR A 79 0.03 -7.11 13.37
N VAL A 80 -0.52 -7.83 14.37
CA VAL A 80 -1.97 -8.06 14.47
C VAL A 80 -2.73 -6.74 14.50
N GLN A 81 -2.34 -5.79 15.35
CA GLN A 81 -2.99 -4.49 15.46
C GLN A 81 -2.86 -3.68 14.17
N SER A 82 -1.66 -3.63 13.57
CA SER A 82 -1.44 -2.93 12.30
C SER A 82 -2.31 -3.49 11.17
N ILE A 83 -2.46 -4.82 11.08
CA ILE A 83 -3.30 -5.47 10.07
C ILE A 83 -4.78 -5.11 10.27
N ILE A 84 -5.26 -5.16 11.51
CA ILE A 84 -6.62 -4.75 11.87
C ILE A 84 -6.88 -3.29 11.45
N GLU A 85 -5.97 -2.38 11.77
CA GLU A 85 -6.07 -0.97 11.40
C GLU A 85 -6.09 -0.78 9.88
N ASP A 86 -5.22 -1.47 9.16
CA ASP A 86 -5.11 -1.36 7.71
C ASP A 86 -6.37 -1.85 6.98
N VAL A 87 -6.97 -2.97 7.42
CA VAL A 87 -8.23 -3.49 6.85
C VAL A 87 -9.39 -2.52 7.12
N LYS A 88 -9.50 -2.01 8.35
CA LYS A 88 -10.49 -0.98 8.72
C LYS A 88 -10.29 0.31 7.93
N TRP A 89 -9.05 0.76 7.82
CA TRP A 89 -8.74 1.97 7.05
C TRP A 89 -9.12 1.82 5.57
N LEU A 90 -8.98 0.63 4.98
CA LEU A 90 -9.46 0.36 3.63
C LEU A 90 -11.00 0.36 3.53
N GLY A 91 -11.72 0.48 4.64
CA GLY A 91 -13.18 0.60 4.70
C GLY A 91 -13.90 -0.73 4.81
N PHE A 92 -13.24 -1.78 5.28
CA PHE A 92 -13.83 -3.12 5.44
C PHE A 92 -14.01 -3.48 6.90
N GLU A 93 -15.07 -4.22 7.18
CA GLU A 93 -15.47 -4.70 8.50
C GLU A 93 -15.77 -6.20 8.44
N TRP A 94 -15.46 -6.89 9.54
CA TRP A 94 -15.71 -8.34 9.67
C TRP A 94 -16.65 -8.67 10.83
N GLU A 95 -17.19 -7.67 11.55
CA GLU A 95 -18.07 -7.83 12.71
C GLU A 95 -17.44 -8.73 13.79
N ASP A 96 -18.07 -9.88 14.10
CA ASP A 96 -17.59 -10.90 15.05
C ASP A 96 -16.70 -11.99 14.40
N ARG A 97 -16.39 -11.85 13.10
CA ARG A 97 -15.66 -12.86 12.31
C ARG A 97 -14.15 -12.62 12.30
N LEU A 98 -13.59 -12.37 13.48
CA LEU A 98 -12.14 -12.33 13.71
C LEU A 98 -11.71 -13.67 14.30
N PHE A 99 -10.88 -14.41 13.57
CA PHE A 99 -10.43 -15.74 13.94
C PHE A 99 -8.90 -15.83 13.95
N TYR A 100 -8.41 -16.89 14.59
CA TYR A 100 -7.00 -17.23 14.62
C TYR A 100 -6.84 -18.72 14.35
N ALA A 101 -5.80 -19.11 13.62
CA ALA A 101 -5.47 -20.51 13.40
C ALA A 101 -5.29 -21.27 14.73
N SER A 102 -4.72 -20.60 15.73
CA SER A 102 -4.53 -21.15 17.07
C SER A 102 -5.82 -21.48 17.82
N ASP A 103 -6.98 -20.92 17.43
CA ASP A 103 -8.28 -21.30 17.99
C ASP A 103 -8.69 -22.73 17.60
N TYR A 104 -8.11 -23.27 16.55
CA TYR A 104 -8.44 -24.57 15.97
C TYR A 104 -7.37 -25.64 16.22
N PHE A 105 -6.30 -25.37 16.98
CA PHE A 105 -5.19 -26.31 17.18
C PHE A 105 -5.64 -27.64 17.81
N ASP A 106 -6.57 -27.61 18.76
CA ASP A 106 -7.11 -28.85 19.35
C ASP A 106 -7.86 -29.68 18.28
N GLN A 107 -8.70 -29.04 17.43
CA GLN A 107 -9.46 -29.74 16.38
C GLN A 107 -8.54 -30.24 15.26
N MET A 108 -7.52 -29.44 14.87
CA MET A 108 -6.52 -29.87 13.89
C MET A 108 -5.72 -31.07 14.38
N TYR A 109 -5.43 -31.13 15.69
CA TYR A 109 -4.77 -32.29 16.31
C TYR A 109 -5.65 -33.55 16.21
N GLU A 110 -6.95 -33.45 16.51
CA GLU A 110 -7.88 -34.58 16.37
C GLU A 110 -8.01 -35.05 14.92
N PHE A 111 -8.03 -34.14 13.95
CA PHE A 111 -7.98 -34.51 12.53
C PHE A 111 -6.68 -35.24 12.16
N ALA A 112 -5.54 -34.84 12.72
CA ALA A 112 -4.28 -35.56 12.49
C ALA A 112 -4.30 -36.97 13.11
N VAL A 113 -4.90 -37.13 14.30
CA VAL A 113 -5.13 -38.44 14.92
C VAL A 113 -6.00 -39.32 14.02
N GLN A 114 -7.09 -38.76 13.46
CA GLN A 114 -7.96 -39.46 12.51
C GLN A 114 -7.16 -39.95 11.28
N LEU A 115 -6.32 -39.08 10.66
CA LEU A 115 -5.48 -39.51 9.52
C LEU A 115 -4.50 -40.64 9.86
N ILE A 116 -3.97 -40.65 11.08
CA ILE A 116 -3.11 -41.75 11.54
C ILE A 116 -3.93 -43.07 11.66
N GLN A 117 -5.10 -42.99 12.27
CA GLN A 117 -6.01 -44.14 12.43
C GLN A 117 -6.44 -44.71 11.09
N ASP A 118 -6.63 -43.86 10.08
CA ASP A 118 -7.00 -44.23 8.72
C ASP A 118 -5.77 -44.73 7.90
N GLY A 119 -4.57 -44.78 8.51
CA GLY A 119 -3.32 -45.16 7.84
C GLY A 119 -2.87 -44.16 6.77
N LYS A 120 -3.32 -42.90 6.87
CA LYS A 120 -3.03 -41.81 5.93
C LYS A 120 -1.99 -40.81 6.45
N ALA A 121 -1.44 -41.04 7.65
CA ALA A 121 -0.33 -40.28 8.19
C ALA A 121 0.59 -41.20 9.02
N TYR A 122 1.85 -40.82 9.12
CA TYR A 122 2.86 -41.52 9.87
C TYR A 122 3.91 -40.60 10.47
N VAL A 123 4.46 -40.95 11.62
CA VAL A 123 5.56 -40.25 12.26
C VAL A 123 6.88 -40.63 11.59
N CYS A 124 7.68 -39.63 11.26
CA CYS A 124 8.95 -39.76 10.54
C CYS A 124 10.07 -39.13 11.36
N ASP A 125 11.21 -39.87 11.50
CA ASP A 125 12.37 -39.42 12.26
C ASP A 125 13.44 -38.75 11.36
N LEU A 126 13.18 -38.61 10.06
CA LEU A 126 14.08 -37.92 9.15
C LEU A 126 14.11 -36.42 9.45
N SER A 127 15.30 -35.86 9.48
CA SER A 127 15.52 -34.42 9.55
C SER A 127 14.96 -33.69 8.33
N GLY A 128 14.80 -32.37 8.43
CA GLY A 128 14.31 -31.54 7.33
C GLY A 128 15.16 -31.65 6.06
N ASP A 129 16.49 -31.82 6.20
CA ASP A 129 17.41 -31.98 5.06
C ASP A 129 17.28 -33.38 4.43
N GLU A 130 17.13 -34.42 5.23
CA GLU A 130 16.88 -35.76 4.74
C GLU A 130 15.54 -35.88 4.03
N ILE A 131 14.48 -35.24 4.56
CA ILE A 131 13.16 -35.16 3.90
C ILE A 131 13.29 -34.44 2.56
N ARG A 132 14.02 -33.33 2.51
CA ARG A 132 14.25 -32.58 1.26
C ARG A 132 14.98 -33.41 0.23
N ASN A 133 16.02 -34.15 0.64
CA ASN A 133 16.80 -35.00 -0.24
C ASN A 133 16.01 -36.22 -0.73
N THR A 134 15.19 -36.85 0.13
CA THR A 134 14.36 -38.00 -0.23
C THR A 134 13.14 -37.64 -1.04
N ARG A 135 12.63 -36.40 -0.93
CA ARG A 135 11.48 -35.92 -1.72
C ARG A 135 11.76 -35.93 -3.23
N GLY A 136 13.04 -35.83 -3.64
CA GLY A 136 13.44 -35.74 -5.04
C GLY A 136 13.22 -34.34 -5.63
N THR A 137 13.21 -34.26 -6.96
CA THR A 137 13.09 -33.04 -7.75
C THR A 137 11.92 -33.15 -8.73
N LEU A 138 11.71 -32.15 -9.59
CA LEU A 138 10.71 -32.23 -10.67
C LEU A 138 11.06 -33.34 -11.70
N THR A 139 12.35 -33.69 -11.81
CA THR A 139 12.85 -34.73 -12.74
C THR A 139 13.12 -36.05 -12.07
N ASP A 140 13.37 -36.06 -10.76
CA ASP A 140 13.71 -37.28 -10.00
C ASP A 140 12.54 -37.62 -9.06
N LEU A 141 12.17 -38.92 -9.07
CA LEU A 141 11.12 -39.42 -8.18
C LEU A 141 11.58 -39.35 -6.72
N GLY A 142 10.62 -39.17 -5.82
CA GLY A 142 10.86 -39.26 -4.39
C GLY A 142 11.10 -40.74 -3.96
N LYS A 143 11.74 -40.87 -2.80
CA LYS A 143 11.98 -42.17 -2.13
C LYS A 143 11.13 -42.24 -0.88
N GLU A 144 10.51 -43.41 -0.67
CA GLU A 144 9.74 -43.64 0.56
C GLU A 144 10.62 -43.51 1.81
N SER A 145 10.01 -43.01 2.87
CA SER A 145 10.64 -42.93 4.18
C SER A 145 10.81 -44.34 4.75
N PRO A 146 11.92 -44.65 5.46
CA PRO A 146 12.07 -45.91 6.16
C PRO A 146 11.01 -46.14 7.25
N HIS A 147 10.31 -45.05 7.65
CA HIS A 147 9.31 -45.07 8.72
C HIS A 147 7.86 -45.21 8.22
N ILE A 148 7.64 -45.29 6.90
CA ILE A 148 6.29 -45.32 6.28
C ILE A 148 5.47 -46.57 6.70
N ASN A 149 6.13 -47.64 7.09
CA ASN A 149 5.51 -48.91 7.46
C ASN A 149 5.34 -49.11 8.97
N ARG A 150 5.50 -48.08 9.79
CA ARG A 150 5.16 -48.13 11.22
C ARG A 150 3.68 -48.46 11.40
N SER A 151 3.35 -49.25 12.44
CA SER A 151 1.96 -49.58 12.75
C SER A 151 1.17 -48.35 13.14
N ILE A 152 -0.14 -48.42 13.04
CA ILE A 152 -1.05 -47.32 13.48
C ILE A 152 -0.83 -47.03 14.97
N GLU A 153 -0.72 -48.06 15.80
CA GLU A 153 -0.52 -47.96 17.26
C GLU A 153 0.78 -47.23 17.58
N GLU A 154 1.89 -47.61 16.89
CA GLU A 154 3.20 -46.96 17.06
C GLU A 154 3.14 -45.46 16.66
N ASN A 155 2.50 -45.17 15.53
CA ASN A 155 2.35 -43.79 15.07
C ASN A 155 1.51 -42.96 16.05
N LEU A 156 0.44 -43.51 16.61
CA LEU A 156 -0.38 -42.80 17.62
C LEU A 156 0.40 -42.54 18.91
N ASP A 157 1.14 -43.58 19.41
CA ASP A 157 1.99 -43.39 20.60
C ASP A 157 3.03 -42.30 20.38
N LEU A 158 3.76 -42.36 19.26
CA LEU A 158 4.77 -41.36 18.93
C LEU A 158 4.18 -39.95 18.78
N PHE A 159 3.01 -39.80 18.16
CA PHE A 159 2.37 -38.50 17.96
C PHE A 159 1.89 -37.88 19.29
N VAL A 160 1.35 -38.69 20.21
CA VAL A 160 1.02 -38.26 21.58
C VAL A 160 2.27 -37.81 22.32
N ARG A 161 3.38 -38.54 22.22
CA ARG A 161 4.67 -38.20 22.85
C ARG A 161 5.30 -36.93 22.25
N MET A 162 5.10 -36.71 20.92
CA MET A 162 5.48 -35.45 20.28
C MET A 162 4.72 -34.27 20.92
N LYS A 163 3.40 -34.40 21.12
CA LYS A 163 2.56 -33.37 21.78
C LYS A 163 2.99 -33.14 23.22
N ASN A 164 3.41 -34.19 23.94
CA ASN A 164 3.85 -34.10 25.33
C ASN A 164 5.27 -33.52 25.49
N GLY A 165 5.96 -33.20 24.40
CA GLY A 165 7.28 -32.57 24.45
C GLY A 165 8.45 -33.52 24.74
N GLU A 166 8.28 -34.80 24.51
CA GLU A 166 9.34 -35.82 24.79
C GLU A 166 10.51 -35.75 23.81
N PHE A 167 10.34 -35.11 22.65
CA PHE A 167 11.33 -35.07 21.57
C PHE A 167 11.83 -33.65 21.31
N ALA A 168 13.08 -33.51 20.88
CA ALA A 168 13.69 -32.24 20.54
C ALA A 168 13.16 -31.67 19.22
N ASN A 169 13.42 -30.37 19.00
CA ASN A 169 13.11 -29.71 17.74
C ASN A 169 13.75 -30.46 16.56
N GLY A 170 12.94 -30.77 15.55
CA GLY A 170 13.39 -31.44 14.33
C GLY A 170 13.69 -32.94 14.46
N GLU A 171 13.51 -33.52 15.64
CA GLU A 171 13.75 -34.95 15.86
C GLU A 171 12.69 -35.84 15.20
N LYS A 172 11.44 -35.38 15.21
CA LYS A 172 10.31 -36.07 14.58
C LYS A 172 9.36 -35.05 13.92
N VAL A 173 8.69 -35.52 12.87
CA VAL A 173 7.59 -34.82 12.18
C VAL A 173 6.46 -35.80 11.92
N LEU A 174 5.22 -35.29 11.82
CA LEU A 174 4.11 -36.07 11.26
C LEU A 174 4.03 -35.77 9.77
N ARG A 175 3.95 -36.80 8.93
CA ARG A 175 3.83 -36.70 7.48
C ARG A 175 2.52 -37.33 7.00
N ALA A 176 1.90 -36.70 5.99
CA ALA A 176 0.84 -37.36 5.23
C ALA A 176 1.40 -38.49 4.40
N ARG A 177 0.65 -39.59 4.26
CA ARG A 177 0.96 -40.69 3.36
C ARG A 177 0.14 -40.54 2.08
N VAL A 178 0.77 -39.89 1.08
CA VAL A 178 0.11 -39.58 -0.20
C VAL A 178 0.76 -40.44 -1.32
N GLU A 179 1.83 -39.94 -1.96
CA GLU A 179 2.51 -40.65 -3.04
C GLU A 179 3.89 -40.03 -3.33
N MET A 180 4.97 -40.74 -3.02
CA MET A 180 6.34 -40.24 -3.24
C MET A 180 6.74 -40.14 -4.72
N SER A 181 6.01 -40.77 -5.64
CA SER A 181 6.22 -40.68 -7.10
C SER A 181 5.42 -39.58 -7.78
N HIS A 182 4.57 -38.86 -7.05
CA HIS A 182 3.68 -37.84 -7.61
C HIS A 182 4.46 -36.74 -8.33
N PRO A 183 4.01 -36.25 -9.53
CA PRO A 183 4.69 -35.18 -10.27
C PRO A 183 4.72 -33.86 -9.51
N ASN A 184 3.67 -33.53 -8.73
CA ASN A 184 3.63 -32.38 -7.85
C ASN A 184 4.36 -32.67 -6.54
N LEU A 185 5.43 -31.90 -6.26
CA LEU A 185 6.26 -32.05 -5.06
C LEU A 185 5.49 -31.88 -3.75
N ASN A 186 4.43 -31.09 -3.74
CA ASN A 186 3.60 -30.87 -2.55
C ASN A 186 2.82 -32.14 -2.16
N MET A 187 2.61 -33.06 -3.08
CA MET A 187 1.93 -34.34 -2.86
C MET A 187 2.88 -35.48 -2.43
N ARG A 188 4.20 -35.20 -2.32
CA ARG A 188 5.19 -36.24 -1.94
C ARG A 188 5.35 -36.30 -0.43
N ASP A 189 4.43 -36.97 0.23
CA ASP A 189 4.36 -37.19 1.67
C ASP A 189 4.74 -35.93 2.48
N PRO A 190 3.94 -34.86 2.38
CA PRO A 190 4.25 -33.57 3.02
C PRO A 190 4.21 -33.66 4.55
N VAL A 191 4.96 -32.76 5.19
CA VAL A 191 4.93 -32.61 6.65
C VAL A 191 3.62 -31.94 7.05
N ILE A 192 2.93 -32.50 8.05
CA ILE A 192 1.68 -31.97 8.63
C ILE A 192 1.99 -31.22 9.93
N TYR A 193 2.79 -31.82 10.83
CA TYR A 193 3.22 -31.25 12.11
C TYR A 193 4.74 -31.32 12.27
N ARG A 194 5.29 -30.27 12.87
CA ARG A 194 6.68 -30.19 13.33
C ARG A 194 6.75 -29.96 14.82
N ILE A 195 7.84 -30.41 15.46
CA ILE A 195 8.15 -30.07 16.85
C ILE A 195 8.88 -28.73 16.87
N LEU A 196 8.39 -27.81 17.70
CA LEU A 196 9.00 -26.51 17.93
C LEU A 196 8.72 -26.06 19.37
N HIS A 197 9.73 -26.17 20.24
CA HIS A 197 9.66 -25.68 21.63
C HIS A 197 9.81 -24.15 21.64
N ALA A 198 8.69 -23.46 21.50
CA ALA A 198 8.60 -22.00 21.53
C ALA A 198 7.25 -21.60 22.13
N SER A 199 7.23 -20.54 22.93
CA SER A 199 6.00 -19.98 23.46
C SER A 199 5.22 -19.27 22.34
N HIS A 200 3.92 -19.57 22.25
CA HIS A 200 3.03 -18.96 21.26
C HIS A 200 2.33 -17.73 21.84
N HIS A 201 2.19 -16.65 21.08
CA HIS A 201 1.65 -15.36 21.57
C HIS A 201 0.24 -15.49 22.18
N ARG A 202 -0.60 -16.43 21.75
CA ARG A 202 -1.95 -16.65 22.31
C ARG A 202 -2.08 -17.88 23.19
N THR A 203 -1.47 -18.99 22.82
CA THR A 203 -1.63 -20.27 23.54
C THR A 203 -0.52 -20.52 24.57
N GLY A 204 0.50 -19.66 24.65
CA GLY A 204 1.63 -19.83 25.55
C GLY A 204 2.38 -21.14 25.29
N ASP A 205 2.67 -21.88 26.34
CA ASP A 205 3.43 -23.13 26.29
C ASP A 205 2.53 -24.39 26.20
N LYS A 206 1.23 -24.22 25.87
CA LYS A 206 0.30 -25.35 25.72
C LYS A 206 0.72 -26.33 24.64
N TRP A 207 1.37 -25.85 23.58
CA TRP A 207 1.77 -26.61 22.42
C TRP A 207 3.28 -26.57 22.22
N CYS A 208 3.85 -27.70 21.81
CA CYS A 208 5.22 -27.82 21.33
C CYS A 208 5.30 -28.51 19.96
N ILE A 209 4.14 -28.84 19.36
CA ILE A 209 3.98 -29.23 17.97
C ILE A 209 3.08 -28.23 17.27
N TYR A 210 3.44 -27.85 16.06
CA TYR A 210 2.70 -26.85 15.30
C TYR A 210 2.36 -27.35 13.92
N PRO A 211 1.12 -27.06 13.42
CA PRO A 211 0.71 -27.47 12.09
C PRO A 211 1.51 -26.72 11.02
N MET A 212 1.71 -27.34 9.88
CA MET A 212 2.25 -26.70 8.70
C MET A 212 1.11 -25.99 7.94
N TYR A 213 1.45 -24.95 7.18
CA TYR A 213 0.50 -24.12 6.43
C TYR A 213 -0.51 -24.95 5.61
N ASP A 214 -0.01 -25.89 4.79
CA ASP A 214 -0.87 -26.71 3.91
C ASP A 214 -1.90 -27.56 4.67
N TRP A 215 -1.58 -27.93 5.90
CA TRP A 215 -2.49 -28.65 6.79
C TRP A 215 -3.54 -27.71 7.40
N ALA A 216 -3.09 -26.59 7.94
CA ALA A 216 -3.94 -25.65 8.68
C ALA A 216 -4.96 -24.97 7.75
N HIS A 217 -4.50 -24.40 6.65
CA HIS A 217 -5.26 -23.54 5.77
C HIS A 217 -6.58 -24.14 5.27
N GLY A 218 -6.56 -25.39 4.75
CA GLY A 218 -7.77 -26.06 4.26
C GLY A 218 -8.75 -26.40 5.39
N LEU A 219 -8.23 -26.80 6.55
CA LEU A 219 -9.04 -27.16 7.71
C LEU A 219 -9.73 -25.94 8.33
N GLU A 220 -9.03 -24.83 8.42
CA GLU A 220 -9.60 -23.55 8.88
C GLU A 220 -10.75 -23.11 7.98
N ASP A 221 -10.54 -23.12 6.67
CA ASP A 221 -11.58 -22.80 5.69
C ASP A 221 -12.79 -23.74 5.84
N SER A 222 -12.55 -25.04 6.10
CA SER A 222 -13.59 -26.03 6.34
C SER A 222 -14.37 -25.78 7.64
N ILE A 223 -13.67 -25.50 8.74
CA ILE A 223 -14.26 -25.23 10.06
C ILE A 223 -15.13 -23.97 9.99
N GLU A 224 -14.61 -22.91 9.38
CA GLU A 224 -15.31 -21.63 9.22
C GLU A 224 -16.41 -21.66 8.15
N LYS A 225 -16.59 -22.77 7.42
CA LYS A 225 -17.57 -22.91 6.33
C LYS A 225 -17.42 -21.87 5.22
N VAL A 226 -16.16 -21.49 4.91
CA VAL A 226 -15.82 -20.68 3.75
C VAL A 226 -16.32 -21.38 2.49
N THR A 227 -16.89 -20.64 1.54
CA THR A 227 -17.37 -21.19 0.28
C THR A 227 -16.33 -21.07 -0.82
N HIS A 228 -15.75 -19.88 -0.94
CA HIS A 228 -14.77 -19.52 -1.96
C HIS A 228 -13.47 -19.10 -1.28
N SER A 229 -12.51 -20.01 -1.27
CA SER A 229 -11.16 -19.84 -0.72
C SER A 229 -10.27 -19.15 -1.75
N ILE A 230 -10.27 -17.80 -1.76
CA ILE A 230 -9.58 -17.00 -2.77
C ILE A 230 -8.15 -16.72 -2.30
N CYS A 231 -7.14 -17.09 -3.10
CA CYS A 231 -5.72 -16.92 -2.79
C CYS A 231 -4.91 -16.54 -4.03
N THR A 232 -3.59 -16.29 -3.86
CA THR A 232 -2.71 -15.96 -4.98
C THR A 232 -2.24 -17.20 -5.75
N LEU A 233 -1.78 -17.01 -7.01
CA LEU A 233 -1.35 -18.09 -7.90
C LEU A 233 -0.21 -18.95 -7.35
N GLU A 234 0.55 -18.46 -6.39
CA GLU A 234 1.62 -19.24 -5.73
C GLU A 234 1.08 -20.49 -5.02
N PHE A 235 -0.21 -20.54 -4.71
CA PHE A 235 -0.89 -21.68 -4.08
C PHE A 235 -1.59 -22.62 -5.08
N GLU A 236 -1.47 -22.40 -6.39
CA GLU A 236 -2.12 -23.27 -7.38
C GLU A 236 -1.62 -24.71 -7.29
N ASP A 237 -0.32 -24.92 -7.13
CA ASP A 237 0.28 -26.24 -6.95
C ASP A 237 -0.01 -26.85 -5.56
N HIS A 238 -0.49 -26.07 -4.59
CA HIS A 238 -0.89 -26.54 -3.27
C HIS A 238 -2.34 -27.03 -3.23
N ARG A 239 -3.19 -26.60 -4.16
CA ARG A 239 -4.62 -26.97 -4.20
C ARG A 239 -4.88 -28.48 -4.22
N PRO A 240 -4.14 -29.34 -4.97
CA PRO A 240 -4.34 -30.78 -4.90
C PRO A 240 -4.16 -31.36 -3.49
N LEU A 241 -3.25 -30.79 -2.69
CA LEU A 241 -3.02 -31.19 -1.31
C LEU A 241 -4.13 -30.69 -0.38
N TYR A 242 -4.59 -29.44 -0.59
CA TYR A 242 -5.75 -28.87 0.09
C TYR A 242 -6.98 -29.76 -0.08
N ASP A 243 -7.30 -30.15 -1.34
CA ASP A 243 -8.42 -31.03 -1.65
C ASP A 243 -8.24 -32.42 -1.02
N TRP A 244 -7.02 -32.98 -1.08
CA TRP A 244 -6.71 -34.30 -0.54
C TRP A 244 -6.99 -34.39 0.98
N TYR A 245 -6.56 -33.39 1.76
CA TYR A 245 -6.84 -33.40 3.21
C TYR A 245 -8.32 -33.37 3.52
N LEU A 246 -9.06 -32.49 2.88
CA LEU A 246 -10.50 -32.35 3.13
C LEU A 246 -11.29 -33.59 2.72
N GLU A 247 -10.94 -34.20 1.58
CA GLU A 247 -11.53 -35.45 1.11
C GLU A 247 -11.24 -36.64 2.04
N LYS A 248 -9.97 -36.78 2.51
CA LYS A 248 -9.59 -37.89 3.38
C LYS A 248 -10.19 -37.80 4.77
N LEU A 249 -10.45 -36.62 5.25
CA LEU A 249 -11.13 -36.38 6.53
C LEU A 249 -12.66 -36.39 6.42
N GLY A 250 -13.21 -36.28 5.20
CA GLY A 250 -14.66 -36.24 4.98
C GLY A 250 -15.32 -34.99 5.58
N VAL A 251 -14.57 -33.88 5.64
CA VAL A 251 -15.05 -32.59 6.20
C VAL A 251 -15.62 -31.68 5.12
N TYR A 252 -16.20 -30.56 5.52
CA TYR A 252 -16.72 -29.57 4.57
C TYR A 252 -15.61 -29.07 3.64
N HIS A 253 -15.89 -29.00 2.33
CA HIS A 253 -14.88 -28.81 1.28
C HIS A 253 -15.11 -27.49 0.53
N PRO A 254 -14.48 -26.37 0.94
CA PRO A 254 -14.50 -25.11 0.21
C PRO A 254 -13.83 -25.22 -1.16
N GLN A 255 -14.12 -24.29 -2.05
CA GLN A 255 -13.48 -24.23 -3.37
C GLN A 255 -12.31 -23.24 -3.34
N GLN A 256 -11.08 -23.74 -3.51
CA GLN A 256 -9.91 -22.88 -3.67
C GLN A 256 -9.86 -22.29 -5.08
N ILE A 257 -9.63 -20.98 -5.17
CA ILE A 257 -9.58 -20.23 -6.44
C ILE A 257 -8.37 -19.29 -6.38
N GLU A 258 -7.49 -19.36 -7.38
CA GLU A 258 -6.27 -18.59 -7.42
C GLU A 258 -6.36 -17.42 -8.41
N PHE A 259 -5.73 -16.31 -8.05
CA PHE A 259 -5.59 -15.11 -8.88
C PHE A 259 -4.16 -14.57 -8.88
N SER A 260 -3.80 -13.79 -9.91
CA SER A 260 -2.48 -13.18 -10.02
C SER A 260 -2.22 -12.15 -8.92
N ARG A 261 -1.06 -12.25 -8.27
CA ARG A 261 -0.61 -11.23 -7.30
C ARG A 261 -0.38 -9.88 -7.97
N LEU A 262 -0.35 -8.82 -7.17
CA LEU A 262 0.04 -7.48 -7.63
C LEU A 262 1.55 -7.33 -7.59
N ASN A 263 2.15 -7.02 -8.74
CA ASN A 263 3.53 -6.59 -8.86
C ASN A 263 3.55 -5.19 -9.45
N LEU A 264 4.29 -4.26 -8.84
CA LEU A 264 4.49 -2.90 -9.32
C LEU A 264 5.93 -2.73 -9.81
N ASN A 265 6.11 -1.95 -10.90
CA ASN A 265 7.44 -1.49 -11.27
C ASN A 265 7.96 -0.46 -10.24
N PHE A 266 9.28 -0.21 -10.24
CA PHE A 266 9.97 0.70 -9.30
C PHE A 266 9.72 0.39 -7.82
N THR A 267 9.30 -0.85 -7.48
CA THR A 267 8.85 -1.22 -6.14
C THR A 267 9.35 -2.60 -5.75
N ILE A 268 9.73 -2.77 -4.50
CA ILE A 268 10.02 -4.06 -3.87
C ILE A 268 8.80 -4.48 -3.05
N MET A 269 8.35 -5.74 -3.23
CA MET A 269 7.19 -6.30 -2.53
C MET A 269 7.56 -7.43 -1.55
N SER A 270 8.84 -7.81 -1.50
CA SER A 270 9.32 -8.86 -0.59
C SER A 270 9.40 -8.35 0.85
N LYS A 271 8.64 -8.95 1.78
CA LYS A 271 8.67 -8.61 3.23
C LYS A 271 10.10 -8.59 3.79
N ARG A 272 10.92 -9.59 3.47
CA ARG A 272 12.31 -9.67 3.93
C ARG A 272 13.14 -8.45 3.50
N LYS A 273 12.98 -8.01 2.25
CA LYS A 273 13.71 -6.86 1.70
C LYS A 273 13.17 -5.54 2.23
N LEU A 274 11.85 -5.44 2.41
CA LEU A 274 11.25 -4.27 3.05
C LEU A 274 11.71 -4.13 4.51
N LYS A 275 11.78 -5.26 5.25
CA LYS A 275 12.34 -5.27 6.60
C LYS A 275 13.81 -4.84 6.61
N GLN A 276 14.61 -5.29 5.66
CA GLN A 276 16.01 -4.87 5.52
C GLN A 276 16.15 -3.36 5.32
N LEU A 277 15.28 -2.73 4.49
CA LEU A 277 15.27 -1.27 4.31
C LEU A 277 15.05 -0.51 5.62
N VAL A 278 14.17 -1.04 6.48
CA VAL A 278 13.87 -0.45 7.80
C VAL A 278 15.02 -0.69 8.77
N ASP A 279 15.49 -1.93 8.90
CA ASP A 279 16.55 -2.32 9.84
C ASP A 279 17.87 -1.59 9.54
N GLU A 280 18.23 -1.40 8.27
CA GLU A 280 19.43 -0.72 7.80
C GLU A 280 19.23 0.80 7.65
N LYS A 281 18.07 1.33 8.03
CA LYS A 281 17.75 2.78 8.02
C LYS A 281 17.84 3.45 6.66
N HIS A 282 17.53 2.75 5.59
CA HIS A 282 17.34 3.35 4.26
C HIS A 282 16.01 4.12 4.18
N VAL A 283 15.07 3.79 5.07
CA VAL A 283 13.78 4.46 5.28
C VAL A 283 13.55 4.65 6.79
N ASP A 284 12.66 5.58 7.16
CA ASP A 284 12.42 5.99 8.56
C ASP A 284 11.52 5.01 9.36
N GLY A 285 11.06 3.94 8.72
CA GLY A 285 10.21 2.92 9.33
C GLY A 285 9.21 2.33 8.34
N TRP A 286 8.32 1.49 8.84
CA TRP A 286 7.28 0.86 8.02
C TRP A 286 6.23 1.84 7.51
N ASP A 287 6.07 2.97 8.17
CA ASP A 287 5.18 4.08 7.79
C ASP A 287 5.89 5.17 6.97
N ASP A 288 7.11 4.94 6.50
CA ASP A 288 7.81 5.88 5.62
C ASP A 288 6.99 6.09 4.33
N PRO A 289 6.70 7.35 3.94
CA PRO A 289 5.92 7.66 2.74
C PRO A 289 6.48 7.12 1.41
N ARG A 290 7.70 6.61 1.38
CA ARG A 290 8.33 5.96 0.21
C ARG A 290 8.08 4.46 0.16
N MET A 291 7.61 3.87 1.26
CA MET A 291 7.34 2.44 1.37
C MET A 291 6.01 2.05 0.70
N PRO A 292 5.93 0.86 0.10
CA PRO A 292 4.68 0.33 -0.45
C PRO A 292 3.75 -0.27 0.61
N SER A 293 4.10 -0.16 1.91
CA SER A 293 3.25 -0.55 3.03
C SER A 293 1.95 0.26 3.04
N ILE A 294 0.85 -0.30 3.51
CA ILE A 294 -0.42 0.42 3.62
C ILE A 294 -0.26 1.62 4.56
N SER A 295 0.45 1.44 5.68
CA SER A 295 0.79 2.53 6.61
C SER A 295 1.62 3.64 5.97
N GLY A 296 2.60 3.30 5.13
CA GLY A 296 3.41 4.27 4.38
C GLY A 296 2.59 5.02 3.33
N LEU A 297 1.75 4.30 2.56
CA LEU A 297 0.84 4.91 1.59
C LEU A 297 -0.16 5.85 2.26
N ARG A 298 -0.75 5.45 3.40
CA ARG A 298 -1.64 6.27 4.21
C ARG A 298 -0.96 7.56 4.67
N ARG A 299 0.24 7.47 5.23
CA ARG A 299 1.04 8.62 5.68
C ARG A 299 1.48 9.51 4.52
N ARG A 300 1.67 8.95 3.33
CA ARG A 300 1.94 9.70 2.11
C ARG A 300 0.71 10.47 1.60
N GLY A 301 -0.49 10.07 1.99
CA GLY A 301 -1.75 10.74 1.60
C GLY A 301 -2.59 9.99 0.60
N TYR A 302 -2.34 8.68 0.41
CA TYR A 302 -3.29 7.83 -0.30
C TYR A 302 -4.58 7.71 0.50
N THR A 303 -5.70 7.64 -0.21
CA THR A 303 -7.03 7.46 0.37
C THR A 303 -7.48 6.01 0.20
N PRO A 304 -8.33 5.48 1.08
CA PRO A 304 -8.91 4.15 0.91
C PRO A 304 -9.58 3.99 -0.45
N GLU A 305 -10.32 5.02 -0.88
CA GLU A 305 -11.03 5.04 -2.16
C GLU A 305 -10.07 4.97 -3.34
N SER A 306 -8.96 5.71 -3.29
CA SER A 306 -7.96 5.68 -4.38
C SER A 306 -7.33 4.29 -4.53
N ILE A 307 -7.07 3.59 -3.42
CA ILE A 307 -6.53 2.23 -3.44
C ILE A 307 -7.57 1.24 -3.95
N ARG A 308 -8.83 1.32 -3.48
CA ARG A 308 -9.92 0.46 -3.97
C ARG A 308 -10.17 0.66 -5.47
N ASN A 309 -10.27 1.91 -5.93
CA ASN A 309 -10.45 2.24 -7.35
C ASN A 309 -9.29 1.73 -8.21
N PHE A 310 -8.05 1.86 -7.70
CA PHE A 310 -6.88 1.29 -8.38
C PHE A 310 -6.99 -0.22 -8.53
N VAL A 311 -7.28 -0.95 -7.44
CA VAL A 311 -7.40 -2.41 -7.44
C VAL A 311 -8.52 -2.88 -8.36
N GLU A 312 -9.69 -2.26 -8.29
CA GLU A 312 -10.84 -2.57 -9.15
C GLU A 312 -10.51 -2.36 -10.63
N GLY A 313 -9.84 -1.25 -10.95
CA GLY A 313 -9.42 -0.94 -12.32
C GLY A 313 -8.38 -1.89 -12.90
N LEU A 314 -7.70 -2.72 -12.09
CA LEU A 314 -6.77 -3.75 -12.58
C LEU A 314 -7.48 -4.96 -13.16
N GLY A 315 -8.69 -5.26 -12.68
CA GLY A 315 -9.36 -6.51 -12.94
C GLY A 315 -8.70 -7.71 -12.21
N VAL A 316 -9.27 -8.90 -12.41
CA VAL A 316 -8.80 -10.14 -11.79
C VAL A 316 -8.45 -11.16 -12.86
N THR A 317 -7.20 -11.59 -12.90
CA THR A 317 -6.67 -12.52 -13.94
C THR A 317 -5.84 -13.64 -13.29
N LYS A 318 -5.60 -14.70 -14.06
CA LYS A 318 -4.63 -15.79 -13.72
C LYS A 318 -3.26 -15.60 -14.40
N ARG A 319 -2.92 -14.38 -14.82
CA ARG A 319 -1.62 -14.10 -15.45
C ARG A 319 -0.88 -13.05 -14.65
N ASP A 320 0.31 -13.39 -14.20
CA ASP A 320 1.20 -12.42 -13.57
C ASP A 320 1.60 -11.35 -14.57
N SER A 321 1.54 -10.11 -14.11
CA SER A 321 1.96 -8.94 -14.86
C SER A 321 2.58 -7.91 -13.92
N ILE A 322 3.48 -7.10 -14.45
CA ILE A 322 4.00 -5.94 -13.74
C ILE A 322 3.12 -4.74 -14.11
N ILE A 323 2.54 -4.13 -13.12
CA ILE A 323 1.68 -2.95 -13.26
C ILE A 323 2.54 -1.70 -13.10
N ASP A 324 2.32 -0.71 -13.96
CA ASP A 324 2.99 0.57 -13.82
C ASP A 324 2.45 1.31 -12.58
N VAL A 325 3.36 1.74 -11.69
CA VAL A 325 3.04 2.50 -10.46
C VAL A 325 2.29 3.81 -10.78
N ILE A 326 2.45 4.36 -11.98
CA ILE A 326 1.70 5.53 -12.46
C ILE A 326 0.19 5.29 -12.39
N ARG A 327 -0.30 4.07 -12.58
CA ARG A 327 -1.73 3.76 -12.45
C ARG A 327 -2.23 3.96 -11.01
N LEU A 328 -1.44 3.58 -10.02
CA LEU A 328 -1.74 3.82 -8.61
C LEU A 328 -1.72 5.33 -8.30
N GLU A 329 -0.72 6.06 -8.79
CA GLU A 329 -0.65 7.51 -8.65
C GLU A 329 -1.80 8.24 -9.35
N ASN A 330 -2.25 7.75 -10.51
CA ASN A 330 -3.39 8.35 -11.23
C ASN A 330 -4.70 8.14 -10.48
N ALA A 331 -4.93 6.95 -9.91
CA ALA A 331 -6.10 6.70 -9.07
C ALA A 331 -6.17 7.69 -7.88
N LEU A 332 -5.02 8.00 -7.27
CA LEU A 332 -4.93 9.01 -6.23
C LEU A 332 -5.22 10.42 -6.77
N ARG A 333 -4.65 10.81 -7.94
CA ARG A 333 -4.93 12.11 -8.57
C ARG A 333 -6.40 12.31 -8.87
N GLU A 334 -7.05 11.29 -9.41
CA GLU A 334 -8.49 11.32 -9.76
C GLU A 334 -9.36 11.48 -8.52
N ASP A 335 -9.03 10.79 -7.43
CA ASP A 335 -9.75 10.92 -6.17
C ASP A 335 -9.55 12.31 -5.54
N LEU A 336 -8.30 12.74 -5.38
CA LEU A 336 -7.98 14.02 -4.74
C LEU A 336 -8.41 15.23 -5.57
N ASN A 337 -8.47 15.12 -6.91
CA ASN A 337 -9.00 16.20 -7.74
C ASN A 337 -10.45 16.54 -7.41
N LYS A 338 -11.24 15.56 -7.03
CA LYS A 338 -12.65 15.75 -6.69
C LYS A 338 -12.85 16.35 -5.30
N ARG A 339 -12.03 15.94 -4.32
CA ARG A 339 -12.29 16.24 -2.89
C ARG A 339 -11.33 17.23 -2.24
N ALA A 340 -10.09 17.36 -2.72
CA ALA A 340 -9.09 18.19 -2.03
C ALA A 340 -9.32 19.69 -2.26
N PRO A 341 -9.45 20.51 -1.19
CA PRO A 341 -9.47 21.96 -1.33
C PRO A 341 -8.17 22.49 -1.94
N ARG A 342 -8.30 23.52 -2.80
CA ARG A 342 -7.15 24.23 -3.40
C ARG A 342 -6.67 25.30 -2.44
N VAL A 343 -5.38 25.33 -2.19
CA VAL A 343 -4.72 26.32 -1.33
C VAL A 343 -3.45 26.81 -2.01
N MET A 344 -2.91 27.94 -1.57
CA MET A 344 -1.62 28.43 -2.03
C MET A 344 -0.53 28.16 -0.98
N GLY A 345 0.55 27.53 -1.43
CA GLY A 345 1.76 27.29 -0.64
C GLY A 345 2.98 27.48 -1.53
N VAL A 346 3.91 28.29 -1.07
CA VAL A 346 5.19 28.59 -1.72
C VAL A 346 6.26 27.77 -1.02
N LEU A 347 6.88 26.84 -1.74
CA LEU A 347 7.83 25.91 -1.18
C LEU A 347 9.20 26.56 -0.96
N ASP A 348 9.68 27.26 -1.98
CA ASP A 348 10.97 27.97 -1.98
C ASP A 348 10.72 29.47 -2.20
N PRO A 349 10.52 30.25 -1.12
CA PRO A 349 9.96 31.59 -1.20
C PRO A 349 10.96 32.63 -1.66
N LEU A 350 10.59 33.36 -2.73
CA LEU A 350 11.21 34.61 -3.18
C LEU A 350 10.32 35.79 -2.83
N LYS A 351 10.86 36.78 -2.16
CA LYS A 351 10.14 38.00 -1.76
C LYS A 351 9.82 38.87 -2.97
N VAL A 352 8.59 39.37 -3.03
CA VAL A 352 8.12 40.37 -4.00
C VAL A 352 7.54 41.57 -3.25
N VAL A 353 7.99 42.76 -3.61
CA VAL A 353 7.44 44.06 -3.08
C VAL A 353 6.69 44.74 -4.20
N ILE A 354 5.41 45.01 -3.96
CA ILE A 354 4.56 45.79 -4.89
C ILE A 354 4.69 47.28 -4.58
N THR A 355 5.57 47.97 -5.27
CA THR A 355 6.01 49.33 -4.94
C THR A 355 4.92 50.38 -5.05
N ASN A 356 3.90 50.20 -5.87
CA ASN A 356 2.76 51.08 -6.03
C ASN A 356 1.49 50.62 -5.28
N TYR A 357 1.60 49.59 -4.39
CA TYR A 357 0.50 49.20 -3.50
C TYR A 357 0.56 50.02 -2.20
N PRO A 358 -0.57 50.50 -1.66
CA PRO A 358 -0.57 51.32 -0.45
C PRO A 358 0.05 50.57 0.75
N GLU A 359 0.99 51.23 1.42
CA GLU A 359 1.65 50.71 2.61
C GLU A 359 0.63 50.39 3.72
N GLY A 360 0.81 49.27 4.40
CA GLY A 360 -0.06 48.80 5.50
C GLY A 360 -1.47 48.36 5.08
N LYS A 361 -1.82 48.47 3.79
CA LYS A 361 -3.11 47.98 3.30
C LYS A 361 -3.13 46.49 3.15
N THR A 362 -4.14 45.82 3.71
CA THR A 362 -4.49 44.43 3.41
C THR A 362 -5.85 44.36 2.75
N GLU A 363 -5.98 43.64 1.68
CA GLU A 363 -7.22 43.39 0.96
C GLU A 363 -7.55 41.90 0.96
N MET A 364 -8.79 41.56 1.28
CA MET A 364 -9.26 40.17 1.20
C MET A 364 -9.75 39.88 -0.22
N LEU A 365 -9.19 38.86 -0.84
CA LEU A 365 -9.54 38.41 -2.18
C LEU A 365 -10.21 37.05 -2.11
N GLU A 366 -11.25 36.87 -2.92
CA GLU A 366 -12.01 35.62 -2.96
C GLU A 366 -11.29 34.57 -3.81
N ALA A 367 -11.10 33.37 -3.25
CA ALA A 367 -10.52 32.20 -3.93
C ALA A 367 -11.48 31.01 -3.88
N ILE A 368 -11.56 30.25 -4.97
CA ILE A 368 -12.39 29.05 -5.09
C ILE A 368 -11.70 27.90 -4.36
N ASN A 369 -12.43 27.21 -3.47
CA ASN A 369 -11.89 26.08 -2.72
C ASN A 369 -11.70 24.84 -3.59
N ASN A 370 -12.67 24.48 -4.43
CA ASN A 370 -12.52 23.41 -5.40
C ASN A 370 -13.38 23.70 -6.66
N PRO A 371 -12.76 23.90 -7.85
CA PRO A 371 -13.52 24.15 -9.08
C PRO A 371 -14.30 22.94 -9.59
N GLU A 372 -13.97 21.70 -9.15
CA GLU A 372 -14.68 20.47 -9.50
C GLU A 372 -15.90 20.22 -8.60
N ASP A 373 -16.00 20.95 -7.47
CA ASP A 373 -17.10 20.82 -6.53
C ASP A 373 -17.68 22.21 -6.23
N ALA A 374 -18.81 22.53 -6.82
CA ALA A 374 -19.51 23.80 -6.59
C ALA A 374 -19.96 23.97 -5.11
N GLY A 375 -20.14 22.88 -4.37
CA GLY A 375 -20.52 22.88 -2.96
C GLY A 375 -19.37 23.21 -2.02
N ALA A 376 -18.11 23.10 -2.47
CA ALA A 376 -16.93 23.40 -1.66
C ALA A 376 -16.78 24.90 -1.30
N GLY A 377 -17.51 25.79 -1.98
CA GLY A 377 -17.54 27.21 -1.67
C GLY A 377 -16.22 27.94 -1.99
N LYS A 378 -16.02 29.04 -1.27
CA LYS A 378 -14.91 29.99 -1.47
C LYS A 378 -14.30 30.36 -0.12
N ARG A 379 -13.08 30.90 -0.15
CA ARG A 379 -12.38 31.43 1.00
C ARG A 379 -11.77 32.78 0.69
N ASP A 380 -11.51 33.58 1.72
CA ASP A 380 -10.82 34.83 1.61
C ASP A 380 -9.31 34.64 1.82
N ILE A 381 -8.51 35.21 0.91
CA ILE A 381 -7.05 35.22 0.98
C ILE A 381 -6.53 36.65 1.09
N PRO A 382 -5.65 36.97 2.06
CA PRO A 382 -5.13 38.32 2.24
C PRO A 382 -4.10 38.65 1.17
N PHE A 383 -4.25 39.85 0.54
CA PHE A 383 -3.28 40.46 -0.36
C PHE A 383 -2.67 41.70 0.29
N SER A 384 -1.35 41.81 0.30
CA SER A 384 -0.59 42.91 0.90
C SER A 384 0.52 43.40 -0.03
N GLN A 385 1.22 44.44 0.37
CA GLN A 385 2.33 45.01 -0.39
C GLN A 385 3.49 44.01 -0.58
N GLU A 386 3.79 43.22 0.45
CA GLU A 386 4.86 42.21 0.40
C GLU A 386 4.25 40.82 0.24
N LEU A 387 4.77 40.05 -0.73
CA LEU A 387 4.33 38.74 -1.08
C LEU A 387 5.52 37.77 -1.17
N TYR A 388 5.23 36.46 -1.19
CA TYR A 388 6.15 35.41 -1.61
C TYR A 388 5.61 34.72 -2.85
N ILE A 389 6.52 34.41 -3.79
CA ILE A 389 6.32 33.52 -4.94
C ILE A 389 7.39 32.43 -4.93
N GLU A 390 7.28 31.41 -5.79
CA GLU A 390 8.36 30.42 -5.92
C GLU A 390 9.61 31.04 -6.52
N GLN A 391 10.80 30.71 -5.96
CA GLN A 391 12.09 31.08 -6.55
C GLN A 391 12.18 30.71 -8.03
N SER A 392 11.67 29.53 -8.38
CA SER A 392 11.63 29.01 -9.75
C SER A 392 10.69 29.76 -10.69
N ASP A 393 9.84 30.65 -10.19
CA ASP A 393 8.94 31.46 -11.00
C ASP A 393 9.58 32.74 -11.53
N PHE A 394 10.84 33.00 -11.17
CA PHE A 394 11.59 34.13 -11.68
C PHE A 394 12.91 33.70 -12.34
N ILE A 395 13.23 34.30 -13.48
CA ILE A 395 14.54 34.22 -14.14
C ILE A 395 14.90 35.63 -14.66
N GLU A 396 16.12 36.07 -14.42
CA GLU A 396 16.59 37.39 -14.80
C GLU A 396 16.80 37.50 -16.34
N ASP A 397 17.38 36.47 -16.97
CA ASP A 397 17.49 36.36 -18.42
C ASP A 397 16.63 35.18 -18.94
N PRO A 398 15.32 35.35 -19.05
CA PRO A 398 14.40 34.25 -19.33
C PRO A 398 14.38 33.85 -20.80
N PRO A 399 14.46 32.55 -21.13
CA PRO A 399 14.34 32.08 -22.49
C PRO A 399 12.97 32.38 -23.09
N LYS A 400 12.85 32.41 -24.45
CA LYS A 400 11.61 32.77 -25.18
C LYS A 400 10.36 32.02 -24.74
N LYS A 401 10.49 30.76 -24.30
CA LYS A 401 9.37 29.91 -23.85
C LYS A 401 9.13 29.93 -22.35
N PHE A 402 9.79 30.80 -21.60
CA PHE A 402 9.56 30.96 -20.16
C PHE A 402 8.37 31.90 -19.93
N PHE A 403 7.22 31.37 -19.60
CA PHE A 403 5.98 32.11 -19.38
C PHE A 403 5.76 32.40 -17.88
N ARG A 404 6.80 32.92 -17.22
CA ARG A 404 6.78 33.34 -15.80
C ARG A 404 7.41 34.71 -15.68
N LEU A 405 7.66 35.17 -14.44
CA LEU A 405 8.15 36.50 -14.15
C LEU A 405 9.62 36.68 -14.59
N GLY A 406 9.94 37.84 -15.08
CA GLY A 406 11.28 38.29 -15.42
C GLY A 406 11.29 39.81 -15.55
N PRO A 407 12.45 40.48 -15.66
CA PRO A 407 12.54 41.93 -15.82
C PRO A 407 11.66 42.45 -16.97
N GLY A 408 10.78 43.43 -16.66
CA GLY A 408 9.84 44.02 -17.61
C GLY A 408 8.70 43.11 -18.09
N ARG A 409 8.60 41.89 -17.56
CA ARG A 409 7.53 40.93 -17.94
C ARG A 409 6.37 41.01 -16.98
N GLU A 410 5.15 40.96 -17.57
CA GLU A 410 3.89 40.95 -16.85
C GLU A 410 3.40 39.50 -16.66
N VAL A 411 2.94 39.18 -15.43
CA VAL A 411 2.31 37.90 -15.06
C VAL A 411 1.05 38.17 -14.24
N ARG A 412 0.16 37.19 -14.20
CA ARG A 412 -1.01 37.21 -13.34
C ARG A 412 -0.73 36.53 -12.02
N LEU A 413 -1.01 37.16 -10.91
CA LEU A 413 -1.13 36.51 -9.62
C LEU A 413 -2.53 35.87 -9.51
N ARG A 414 -2.57 34.60 -9.13
CA ARG A 414 -3.83 33.83 -9.03
C ARG A 414 -4.83 34.54 -8.13
N TYR A 415 -6.07 34.72 -8.59
CA TYR A 415 -7.16 35.47 -7.89
C TYR A 415 -6.90 36.94 -7.63
N ALA A 416 -5.74 37.49 -7.92
CA ALA A 416 -5.33 38.83 -7.60
C ALA A 416 -5.18 39.72 -8.86
N TYR A 417 -4.03 40.26 -9.09
CA TYR A 417 -3.74 41.29 -10.08
C TYR A 417 -2.66 40.83 -11.07
N PHE A 418 -2.49 41.61 -12.15
CA PHE A 418 -1.29 41.53 -12.95
C PHE A 418 -0.18 42.33 -12.28
N ILE A 419 1.03 41.75 -12.29
CA ILE A 419 2.24 42.41 -11.80
C ILE A 419 3.32 42.42 -12.87
N THR A 420 4.16 43.47 -12.85
CA THR A 420 5.32 43.61 -13.75
C THR A 420 6.57 43.82 -12.90
N CYS A 421 7.60 43.04 -13.11
CA CYS A 421 8.90 43.23 -12.44
C CYS A 421 9.62 44.45 -13.00
N GLN A 422 10.00 45.36 -12.11
CA GLN A 422 10.71 46.60 -12.43
C GLN A 422 12.20 46.51 -12.11
N ASP A 423 12.53 45.92 -10.96
CA ASP A 423 13.92 45.81 -10.49
C ASP A 423 14.14 44.52 -9.69
N VAL A 424 15.41 44.14 -9.53
CA VAL A 424 15.88 42.92 -8.88
C VAL A 424 16.91 43.28 -7.83
N ILE A 425 16.64 42.91 -6.58
CA ILE A 425 17.57 43.13 -5.46
C ILE A 425 18.32 41.87 -5.19
N LYS A 426 19.66 41.98 -5.09
CA LYS A 426 20.57 40.87 -4.84
C LYS A 426 21.33 41.05 -3.53
N ASP A 427 21.73 39.94 -2.93
CA ASP A 427 22.66 39.93 -1.80
C ASP A 427 24.11 40.16 -2.26
N GLU A 428 25.06 40.18 -1.30
CA GLU A 428 26.50 40.37 -1.54
C GLU A 428 27.12 39.23 -2.40
N ASN A 429 26.46 38.08 -2.46
CA ASN A 429 26.89 36.92 -3.23
C ASN A 429 26.23 36.86 -4.63
N GLY A 430 25.39 37.84 -4.96
CA GLY A 430 24.66 37.91 -6.23
C GLY A 430 23.39 37.06 -6.29
N ASN A 431 22.95 36.48 -5.18
CA ASN A 431 21.67 35.75 -5.13
C ASN A 431 20.52 36.74 -5.11
N ILE A 432 19.45 36.43 -5.83
CA ILE A 432 18.23 37.23 -5.84
C ILE A 432 17.47 37.03 -4.54
N ILE A 433 17.25 38.12 -3.79
CA ILE A 433 16.58 38.09 -2.49
C ILE A 433 15.22 38.80 -2.49
N GLU A 434 14.99 39.72 -3.45
CA GLU A 434 13.76 40.46 -3.55
C GLU A 434 13.52 40.95 -4.98
N LEU A 435 12.25 41.03 -5.39
CA LEU A 435 11.80 41.62 -6.64
C LEU A 435 10.96 42.85 -6.35
N GLN A 436 11.26 43.94 -7.01
CA GLN A 436 10.46 45.18 -7.01
C GLN A 436 9.49 45.12 -8.18
N CYS A 437 8.18 45.08 -7.90
CA CYS A 437 7.14 44.94 -8.91
C CYS A 437 6.12 46.10 -8.81
N THR A 438 5.45 46.38 -9.90
CA THR A 438 4.23 47.22 -9.89
C THR A 438 3.01 46.35 -10.20
N TYR A 439 1.82 46.69 -9.66
CA TYR A 439 0.59 46.01 -10.01
C TYR A 439 -0.33 46.95 -10.82
N ASP A 440 -1.21 46.33 -11.65
CA ASP A 440 -2.28 47.07 -12.33
C ASP A 440 -3.60 46.89 -11.56
N PRO A 441 -4.08 47.95 -10.86
CA PRO A 441 -5.30 47.87 -10.04
C PRO A 441 -6.57 47.55 -10.83
N LYS A 442 -6.56 47.77 -12.18
CA LYS A 442 -7.71 47.49 -13.03
C LYS A 442 -7.88 46.00 -13.37
N THR A 443 -6.89 45.18 -12.99
CA THR A 443 -6.86 43.74 -13.31
C THR A 443 -7.29 42.84 -12.14
N LYS A 444 -8.02 43.38 -11.15
CA LYS A 444 -8.55 42.63 -10.02
C LYS A 444 -9.32 41.38 -10.48
N GLY A 445 -9.03 40.23 -9.87
CA GLY A 445 -9.60 38.94 -10.26
C GLY A 445 -8.92 38.27 -11.46
N GLY A 446 -7.85 38.92 -12.00
CA GLY A 446 -6.99 38.32 -13.04
C GLY A 446 -7.46 38.47 -14.47
N SER A 447 -8.28 39.53 -14.75
CA SER A 447 -8.69 39.91 -16.11
C SER A 447 -8.34 41.36 -16.37
N ALA A 448 -7.86 41.69 -17.57
CA ALA A 448 -7.53 43.03 -17.97
C ALA A 448 -8.71 43.67 -18.76
N PRO A 449 -9.18 44.90 -18.40
CA PRO A 449 -10.28 45.58 -19.12
C PRO A 449 -9.96 45.87 -20.60
N ASP A 450 -8.68 46.04 -20.92
CA ASP A 450 -8.20 46.28 -22.29
C ASP A 450 -8.08 44.97 -23.13
N GLY A 451 -8.45 43.83 -22.56
CA GLY A 451 -8.45 42.55 -23.25
C GLY A 451 -7.07 41.91 -23.46
N ARG A 452 -5.98 42.52 -22.92
CA ARG A 452 -4.65 41.93 -23.02
C ARG A 452 -4.59 40.60 -22.28
N LYS A 453 -3.88 39.62 -22.86
CA LYS A 453 -3.75 38.27 -22.33
C LYS A 453 -2.34 38.03 -21.79
N VAL A 454 -2.24 37.69 -20.51
CA VAL A 454 -0.99 37.29 -19.86
C VAL A 454 -0.92 35.76 -19.79
N LYS A 455 0.17 35.17 -20.28
CA LYS A 455 0.32 33.71 -20.35
C LYS A 455 0.67 33.06 -19.02
N GLY A 456 1.43 33.77 -18.16
CA GLY A 456 1.89 33.27 -16.87
C GLY A 456 0.88 33.52 -15.76
N THR A 457 0.55 32.50 -14.97
CA THR A 457 -0.20 32.65 -13.72
C THR A 457 0.63 32.04 -12.60
N LEU A 458 0.92 32.84 -11.56
CA LEU A 458 1.70 32.44 -10.39
C LEU A 458 0.77 32.28 -9.18
N HIS A 459 1.05 31.32 -8.33
CA HIS A 459 0.53 31.30 -6.97
C HIS A 459 1.45 32.14 -6.07
N TRP A 460 0.92 32.56 -4.95
CA TRP A 460 1.59 33.52 -4.07
C TRP A 460 0.99 33.43 -2.68
N VAL A 461 1.69 33.96 -1.68
CA VAL A 461 1.15 34.19 -0.33
C VAL A 461 1.56 35.56 0.19
N SER A 462 0.68 36.20 0.99
CA SER A 462 1.03 37.47 1.67
C SER A 462 2.08 37.20 2.73
N LYS A 463 3.21 37.91 2.69
CA LYS A 463 4.30 37.77 3.65
C LYS A 463 3.84 38.02 5.10
N GLN A 464 3.01 39.03 5.30
CA GLN A 464 2.51 39.44 6.62
C GLN A 464 1.60 38.37 7.26
N HIS A 465 0.88 37.61 6.44
CA HIS A 465 -0.17 36.68 6.89
C HIS A 465 0.21 35.21 6.68
N ALA A 466 1.33 34.93 6.03
CA ALA A 466 1.76 33.58 5.76
C ALA A 466 2.05 32.80 7.05
N VAL A 467 1.73 31.51 7.03
CA VAL A 467 2.13 30.57 8.07
C VAL A 467 3.33 29.76 7.58
N ASP A 468 4.24 29.48 8.51
CA ASP A 468 5.43 28.67 8.23
C ASP A 468 5.08 27.19 8.18
N ALA A 469 5.67 26.47 7.23
CA ALA A 469 5.51 25.05 7.10
C ALA A 469 6.81 24.37 6.61
N GLU A 470 6.99 23.13 6.98
CA GLU A 470 7.93 22.23 6.33
C GLU A 470 7.19 21.43 5.26
N ILE A 471 7.73 21.41 4.05
CA ILE A 471 7.17 20.64 2.94
C ILE A 471 8.14 19.54 2.55
N ARG A 472 7.64 18.32 2.44
CA ARG A 472 8.40 17.14 2.04
C ARG A 472 7.90 16.63 0.68
N LEU A 473 8.79 16.61 -0.29
CA LEU A 473 8.51 16.08 -1.61
C LEU A 473 9.05 14.66 -1.71
N TYR A 474 8.15 13.68 -1.63
CA TYR A 474 8.51 12.29 -1.84
C TYR A 474 8.42 11.91 -3.30
N ASP A 475 9.37 11.11 -3.76
CA ASP A 475 9.42 10.49 -5.07
C ASP A 475 9.62 8.97 -4.94
N ARG A 476 9.82 8.28 -6.06
CA ARG A 476 10.05 6.82 -6.07
C ARG A 476 11.32 6.47 -5.31
N LEU A 477 11.23 5.43 -4.47
CA LEU A 477 12.35 4.94 -3.67
C LEU A 477 13.45 4.31 -4.55
N PHE A 478 13.09 3.78 -5.73
CA PHE A 478 14.01 3.11 -6.64
C PHE A 478 14.05 3.79 -8.01
N LEU A 479 15.23 3.81 -8.63
CA LEU A 479 15.47 4.39 -9.95
C LEU A 479 15.11 3.45 -11.10
N ASN A 480 15.19 2.13 -10.90
CA ASN A 480 14.98 1.12 -11.93
C ASN A 480 13.56 0.54 -11.88
N GLU A 481 12.99 0.23 -13.06
CA GLU A 481 11.67 -0.42 -13.17
C GLU A 481 11.60 -1.76 -12.45
N ASN A 482 12.67 -2.54 -12.49
CA ASN A 482 12.81 -3.78 -11.73
C ASN A 482 14.03 -3.66 -10.81
N PRO A 483 13.83 -3.16 -9.58
CA PRO A 483 14.95 -2.89 -8.68
C PRO A 483 15.78 -4.12 -8.30
N ASP A 484 15.17 -5.30 -8.38
CA ASP A 484 15.75 -6.58 -7.94
C ASP A 484 16.35 -7.43 -9.07
N LYS A 485 16.33 -6.91 -10.31
CA LYS A 485 16.75 -7.67 -11.49
C LYS A 485 18.17 -8.25 -11.37
N ASP A 486 19.07 -7.49 -10.78
CA ASP A 486 20.50 -7.85 -10.66
C ASP A 486 20.86 -8.45 -9.29
N GLY A 487 19.85 -8.75 -8.44
CA GLY A 487 20.01 -9.37 -7.12
C GLY A 487 20.46 -8.42 -6.01
N ASP A 488 20.89 -7.20 -6.32
CA ASP A 488 21.29 -6.16 -5.36
C ASP A 488 20.43 -4.91 -5.55
N TYR A 489 19.24 -4.92 -4.96
CA TYR A 489 18.28 -3.83 -5.08
C TYR A 489 18.71 -2.54 -4.37
N LEU A 490 19.62 -2.62 -3.38
CA LEU A 490 20.09 -1.44 -2.65
C LEU A 490 20.87 -0.47 -3.54
N LYS A 491 21.56 -0.97 -4.57
CA LYS A 491 22.22 -0.13 -5.58
C LYS A 491 21.28 0.72 -6.41
N ASN A 492 20.01 0.35 -6.43
CA ASN A 492 18.97 1.02 -7.20
C ASN A 492 18.17 2.04 -6.39
N LEU A 493 18.59 2.30 -5.13
CA LEU A 493 17.96 3.33 -4.31
C LEU A 493 18.13 4.72 -4.96
N ASN A 494 17.07 5.51 -4.92
CA ASN A 494 17.04 6.88 -5.38
C ASN A 494 17.49 7.82 -4.25
N PRO A 495 18.69 8.44 -4.34
CA PRO A 495 19.19 9.35 -3.31
C PRO A 495 18.33 10.62 -3.19
N ASP A 496 17.62 11.00 -4.25
CA ASP A 496 16.71 12.15 -4.31
C ASP A 496 15.25 11.79 -4.03
N SER A 497 15.00 10.62 -3.43
CA SER A 497 13.63 10.13 -3.14
C SER A 497 12.86 10.98 -2.13
N CYS A 498 13.53 11.88 -1.42
CA CYS A 498 12.89 12.85 -0.54
C CYS A 498 13.65 14.19 -0.57
N LYS A 499 12.91 15.31 -0.73
CA LYS A 499 13.44 16.68 -0.63
C LYS A 499 12.66 17.46 0.41
N TYR A 500 13.38 18.19 1.26
CA TYR A 500 12.84 18.96 2.36
C TYR A 500 12.89 20.47 2.05
N PHE A 501 11.80 21.17 2.29
CA PHE A 501 11.70 22.63 2.24
C PHE A 501 11.25 23.12 3.62
N SER A 502 12.21 23.52 4.45
CA SER A 502 11.97 23.87 5.87
C SER A 502 11.40 25.28 6.08
N ASN A 503 11.47 26.15 5.06
CA ASN A 503 11.09 27.55 5.14
C ASN A 503 9.91 27.91 4.24
N SER A 504 9.09 26.93 3.89
CA SER A 504 7.93 27.17 3.03
C SER A 504 6.92 28.10 3.69
N LYS A 505 6.19 28.84 2.86
CA LYS A 505 5.19 29.82 3.29
C LYS A 505 3.83 29.43 2.72
N CYS A 506 2.85 29.25 3.58
CA CYS A 506 1.51 28.84 3.21
C CYS A 506 0.48 29.92 3.52
N GLU A 507 -0.66 29.89 2.84
CA GLU A 507 -1.76 30.81 3.14
C GLU A 507 -2.31 30.57 4.56
N PRO A 508 -2.86 31.60 5.22
CA PRO A 508 -3.24 31.52 6.64
C PRO A 508 -4.39 30.55 6.94
N SER A 509 -5.19 30.14 5.94
CA SER A 509 -6.24 29.13 6.12
C SER A 509 -5.69 27.79 6.63
N LEU A 510 -4.42 27.49 6.34
CA LEU A 510 -3.75 26.28 6.79
C LEU A 510 -3.30 26.31 8.26
N ALA A 511 -3.45 27.43 8.98
CA ALA A 511 -3.25 27.48 10.42
C ALA A 511 -4.38 26.75 11.19
N ASN A 512 -5.59 26.76 10.66
CA ASN A 512 -6.78 26.13 11.24
C ASN A 512 -7.29 25.06 10.28
N LEU A 513 -6.64 23.90 10.31
CA LEU A 513 -6.87 22.81 9.36
C LEU A 513 -8.20 22.11 9.63
N GLU A 514 -9.14 22.22 8.69
CA GLU A 514 -10.39 21.44 8.67
C GLU A 514 -10.22 20.10 7.95
N ASN A 515 -9.28 20.03 7.01
CA ASN A 515 -8.98 18.84 6.21
C ASN A 515 -7.52 18.40 6.44
N LEU A 516 -7.23 17.14 6.19
CA LEU A 516 -5.85 16.65 6.23
C LEU A 516 -5.15 16.81 4.87
N THR A 517 -5.89 16.76 3.77
CA THR A 517 -5.34 16.76 2.40
C THR A 517 -5.78 18.00 1.62
N TYR A 518 -4.83 18.62 0.92
CA TYR A 518 -5.01 19.83 0.12
C TYR A 518 -4.31 19.71 -1.23
N GLN A 519 -4.82 20.40 -2.24
CA GLN A 519 -4.06 20.68 -3.45
C GLN A 519 -3.33 22.01 -3.27
N PHE A 520 -2.01 22.00 -3.20
CA PHE A 520 -1.22 23.23 -3.32
C PHE A 520 -1.17 23.61 -4.80
N GLU A 521 -1.74 24.77 -5.12
CA GLU A 521 -1.88 25.27 -6.48
C GLU A 521 -0.55 25.18 -7.25
N ARG A 522 -0.56 24.53 -8.42
CA ARG A 522 0.59 24.27 -9.29
C ARG A 522 1.64 23.26 -8.76
N ASN A 523 1.65 22.91 -7.47
CA ASN A 523 2.69 22.07 -6.85
C ASN A 523 2.30 20.59 -6.72
N GLY A 524 1.06 20.28 -6.37
CA GLY A 524 0.62 18.89 -6.18
C GLY A 524 -0.44 18.75 -5.10
N TYR A 525 -0.68 17.51 -4.70
CA TYR A 525 -1.54 17.18 -3.58
C TYR A 525 -0.68 16.86 -2.37
N PHE A 526 -1.06 17.39 -1.22
CA PHE A 526 -0.30 17.31 0.02
C PHE A 526 -1.20 16.89 1.16
N ILE A 527 -0.65 16.09 2.06
CA ILE A 527 -1.31 15.71 3.32
C ILE A 527 -0.52 16.29 4.49
N LYS A 528 -1.22 16.75 5.52
CA LYS A 528 -0.59 17.06 6.81
C LYS A 528 -0.02 15.79 7.42
N ASP A 529 1.26 15.78 7.74
CA ASP A 529 1.88 14.70 8.50
C ASP A 529 1.56 14.85 9.98
N GLU A 530 0.60 14.07 10.49
CA GLU A 530 0.16 14.17 11.89
C GLU A 530 1.26 13.75 12.88
N LYS A 531 2.14 12.84 12.49
CA LYS A 531 3.25 12.35 13.31
C LYS A 531 4.32 13.43 13.53
N GLU A 532 4.54 14.27 12.52
CA GLU A 532 5.60 15.28 12.51
C GLU A 532 5.07 16.70 12.79
N SER A 533 3.76 16.93 12.63
CA SER A 533 3.13 18.22 12.90
C SER A 533 2.81 18.37 14.39
N ILE A 534 3.85 18.47 15.21
CA ILE A 534 3.75 18.59 16.67
C ILE A 534 4.23 19.96 17.14
N ASN A 535 3.79 20.41 18.32
CA ASN A 535 4.21 21.65 18.97
C ASN A 535 4.05 22.91 18.09
N GLY A 536 2.99 22.97 17.28
CA GLY A 536 2.70 24.13 16.41
C GLY A 536 3.48 24.14 15.10
N LYS A 537 4.36 23.16 14.83
CA LYS A 537 4.99 22.97 13.54
C LYS A 537 3.98 22.37 12.56
N LEU A 538 3.92 22.92 11.35
CA LEU A 538 3.15 22.34 10.24
C LEU A 538 4.10 21.58 9.31
N VAL A 539 3.80 20.33 9.07
CA VAL A 539 4.55 19.48 8.13
C VAL A 539 3.59 18.89 7.11
N PHE A 540 3.90 19.03 5.82
CA PHE A 540 3.10 18.48 4.74
C PHE A 540 3.94 17.53 3.87
N ASN A 541 3.40 16.35 3.62
CA ASN A 541 3.96 15.36 2.70
C ASN A 541 3.29 15.50 1.34
N ARG A 542 4.04 15.57 0.25
CA ARG A 542 3.46 15.49 -1.09
C ARG A 542 2.99 14.07 -1.35
N ALA A 543 1.69 13.91 -1.48
CA ALA A 543 1.06 12.65 -1.85
C ALA A 543 1.38 12.28 -3.31
N VAL A 544 1.08 13.21 -4.23
CA VAL A 544 1.34 13.04 -5.65
C VAL A 544 1.45 14.40 -6.35
N SER A 545 2.23 14.49 -7.43
CA SER A 545 2.31 15.66 -8.30
C SER A 545 1.02 15.82 -9.13
N LEU A 546 0.75 17.04 -9.65
CA LEU A 546 -0.43 17.29 -10.51
C LEU A 546 -0.37 16.51 -11.84
N ARG A 547 0.82 16.22 -12.32
CA ARG A 547 1.09 15.47 -13.56
C ARG A 547 2.27 14.56 -13.32
N ASP A 548 2.32 13.45 -14.04
CA ASP A 548 3.52 12.63 -14.03
C ASP A 548 4.72 13.44 -14.55
N SER A 549 5.77 13.48 -13.76
CA SER A 549 7.04 14.17 -14.07
C SER A 549 8.24 13.22 -14.08
N TRP A 550 8.02 11.91 -13.89
CA TRP A 550 9.07 10.93 -13.73
C TRP A 550 9.98 10.82 -14.96
N GLU A 551 9.44 10.81 -16.16
CA GLU A 551 10.24 10.83 -17.40
C GLU A 551 11.17 12.05 -17.51
N LYS A 552 10.71 13.21 -17.02
CA LYS A 552 11.55 14.42 -17.00
C LYS A 552 12.67 14.30 -16.00
N PHE A 553 12.37 13.72 -14.84
CA PHE A 553 13.37 13.45 -13.80
C PHE A 553 14.45 12.49 -14.32
N LEU A 554 14.09 11.37 -14.95
CA LEU A 554 15.05 10.41 -15.51
C LEU A 554 15.97 11.05 -16.54
N LYS A 555 15.45 11.93 -17.40
CA LYS A 555 16.28 12.70 -18.36
C LYS A 555 17.24 13.67 -17.71
N GLN A 556 16.90 14.21 -16.51
CA GLN A 556 17.78 15.13 -15.77
C GLN A 556 18.92 14.40 -15.05
N VAL A 557 18.67 13.20 -14.54
CA VAL A 557 19.68 12.37 -13.85
C VAL A 557 20.50 11.50 -14.81
N GLY A 558 20.34 11.66 -16.13
CA GLY A 558 21.16 11.01 -17.16
C GLY A 558 20.85 9.52 -17.36
N LYS A 559 19.63 9.10 -17.05
CA LYS A 559 19.11 7.73 -17.28
C LYS A 559 18.03 7.67 -18.33
#